data_e71eab07dfd16a8f4e82652e4e24e0af
#
_entry.id   e71eab07dfd16a8f4e82652e4e24e0af
#
_cell.length_a   1.000
_cell.length_b   1.000
_cell.length_c   1.000
_cell.angle_alpha   90.00
_cell.angle_beta   90.00
_cell.angle_gamma   90.00
#
_symmetry.space_group_name_H-M   'P 1'
#
loop_
_entity.id
_entity.type
_entity.pdbx_description
1 polymer ?
#
loop_
_entity_poly.entity_id
_entity_poly.type
_entity_poly.pdbx_seq_one_letter_code
_entity_poly.pdbx_strand_id
1 'polypeptide(L)'
;DKEIENRFYTDLSFGTAGMRGVRGVGRNRINNYNIRKATQGLANYILATTGEEGAKRGVTIAYDCRIGSTEYALNTALVLAGNGIKAYLFESLRSTPELSFATRELKAQAGVMVTASHNPQEYNGYKVYWEDGAQIVEPQASGVVNAVNSVDIFTDIKMITEEEAKAKGLLEYIGKAVDDRFIEEVEKQAINRDLPNKKDFKIVYSPLHGTGRVAVQRVLKEMGYESVYTVPEQEMPDGMFPTCSYANPEDKSVFKLSTELADKIGANICLANDPDADRTGIAIKDDNGDWYYPNGNQLGICLLYTSPSPRDA
;
A
#
# COMPACT_ATOMS: atom_id res chain seq x y z
N ASP A 1 -23.57 18.43 20.21
CA ASP A 1 -22.17 18.03 20.39
C ASP A 1 -21.50 17.97 19.01
N LYS A 2 -20.50 18.84 18.79
CA LYS A 2 -19.81 18.98 17.50
C LYS A 2 -19.16 17.67 17.02
N GLU A 3 -18.72 16.82 17.92
CA GLU A 3 -18.13 15.54 17.55
C GLU A 3 -19.17 14.56 17.01
N ILE A 4 -20.33 14.49 17.63
CA ILE A 4 -21.45 13.68 17.14
C ILE A 4 -21.89 14.17 15.76
N GLU A 5 -22.04 15.49 15.61
CA GLU A 5 -22.35 16.10 14.32
C GLU A 5 -21.33 15.70 13.25
N ASN A 6 -20.02 15.87 13.53
CA ASN A 6 -18.94 15.53 12.60
C ASN A 6 -18.93 14.05 12.20
N ARG A 7 -19.37 13.15 13.08
CA ARG A 7 -19.45 11.70 12.79
C ARG A 7 -20.62 11.30 11.92
N PHE A 8 -21.73 12.07 11.94
CA PHE A 8 -23.02 11.65 11.39
C PHE A 8 -23.65 12.62 10.39
N TYR A 9 -23.11 13.83 10.20
CA TYR A 9 -23.74 14.87 9.33
C TYR A 9 -23.75 14.47 7.83
N THR A 10 -22.82 13.62 7.41
CA THR A 10 -22.74 13.11 6.02
C THR A 10 -22.19 11.69 6.00
N ASP A 11 -22.34 11.02 4.87
CA ASP A 11 -21.66 9.76 4.60
C ASP A 11 -20.20 10.01 4.23
N LEU A 12 -19.32 9.07 4.58
CA LEU A 12 -17.93 9.08 4.10
C LEU A 12 -17.94 8.92 2.58
N SER A 13 -17.41 9.91 1.89
CA SER A 13 -17.35 9.90 0.43
C SER A 13 -16.44 8.80 -0.09
N PHE A 14 -16.95 8.01 -1.02
CA PHE A 14 -16.13 7.18 -1.88
C PHE A 14 -15.76 8.02 -3.12
N GLY A 15 -14.49 8.44 -3.19
CA GLY A 15 -13.99 9.25 -4.30
C GLY A 15 -13.57 8.38 -5.51
N THR A 16 -13.04 9.03 -6.54
CA THR A 16 -12.66 8.38 -7.82
C THR A 16 -11.68 7.21 -7.67
N ALA A 17 -10.93 7.17 -6.58
CA ALA A 17 -9.90 6.15 -6.37
C ALA A 17 -10.10 5.34 -5.07
N GLY A 18 -11.16 5.59 -4.33
CA GLY A 18 -11.45 4.94 -3.05
C GLY A 18 -11.94 5.91 -1.97
N MET A 19 -11.84 5.51 -0.72
CA MET A 19 -12.21 6.34 0.42
C MET A 19 -11.07 6.49 1.41
N ARG A 20 -11.02 7.62 2.10
CA ARG A 20 -10.05 7.92 3.16
C ARG A 20 -10.71 8.78 4.23
N GLY A 21 -10.47 8.47 5.49
CA GLY A 21 -11.07 9.23 6.60
C GLY A 21 -10.51 8.81 7.95
N VAL A 22 -10.95 9.55 8.98
CA VAL A 22 -10.64 9.23 10.36
C VAL A 22 -11.36 7.93 10.75
N ARG A 23 -10.65 7.04 11.43
CA ARG A 23 -11.18 5.78 11.95
C ARG A 23 -12.12 6.02 13.13
N GLY A 24 -13.20 5.29 13.22
CA GLY A 24 -14.11 5.37 14.37
C GLY A 24 -15.56 5.06 14.04
N VAL A 25 -16.43 5.23 15.04
CA VAL A 25 -17.87 5.05 14.90
C VAL A 25 -18.50 6.25 14.19
N GLY A 26 -19.36 6.01 13.22
CA GLY A 26 -20.10 7.03 12.49
C GLY A 26 -20.11 6.81 10.98
N ARG A 27 -21.08 7.41 10.32
CA ARG A 27 -21.24 7.33 8.84
C ARG A 27 -20.08 8.01 8.11
N ASN A 28 -19.54 9.08 8.70
CA ASN A 28 -18.40 9.85 8.19
C ASN A 28 -17.06 9.38 8.79
N ARG A 29 -16.89 8.08 8.95
CA ARG A 29 -15.67 7.45 9.53
C ARG A 29 -15.30 6.18 8.78
N ILE A 30 -14.01 5.83 8.82
CA ILE A 30 -13.55 4.49 8.42
C ILE A 30 -13.87 3.51 9.56
N ASN A 31 -14.65 2.49 9.22
CA ASN A 31 -15.04 1.40 10.10
C ASN A 31 -15.53 0.21 9.28
N ASN A 32 -15.79 -0.91 9.94
CA ASN A 32 -16.24 -2.14 9.30
C ASN A 32 -17.52 -1.96 8.43
N TYR A 33 -18.43 -1.12 8.84
CA TYR A 33 -19.67 -0.88 8.07
C TYR A 33 -19.37 -0.21 6.73
N ASN A 34 -18.55 0.84 6.73
CA ASN A 34 -18.19 1.56 5.50
C ASN A 34 -17.27 0.74 4.60
N ILE A 35 -16.34 -0.06 5.17
CA ILE A 35 -15.52 -1.02 4.43
C ILE A 35 -16.42 -2.07 3.72
N ARG A 36 -17.34 -2.67 4.45
CA ARG A 36 -18.27 -3.66 3.89
C ARG A 36 -19.16 -3.05 2.80
N LYS A 37 -19.67 -1.83 3.02
CA LYS A 37 -20.44 -1.08 2.02
C LYS A 37 -19.64 -0.86 0.74
N ALA A 38 -18.43 -0.35 0.86
CA ALA A 38 -17.53 -0.12 -0.27
C ALA A 38 -17.23 -1.42 -1.02
N THR A 39 -16.96 -2.49 -0.28
CA THR A 39 -16.67 -3.81 -0.87
C THR A 39 -17.91 -4.42 -1.55
N GLN A 40 -19.12 -4.28 -0.97
CA GLN A 40 -20.35 -4.74 -1.62
C GLN A 40 -20.58 -3.99 -2.92
N GLY A 41 -20.36 -2.66 -2.95
CA GLY A 41 -20.47 -1.88 -4.19
C GLY A 41 -19.45 -2.31 -5.23
N LEU A 42 -18.20 -2.55 -4.84
CA LEU A 42 -17.18 -3.11 -5.74
C LEU A 42 -17.59 -4.49 -6.28
N ALA A 43 -18.10 -5.38 -5.42
CA ALA A 43 -18.59 -6.69 -5.82
C ALA A 43 -19.74 -6.59 -6.84
N ASN A 44 -20.71 -5.71 -6.57
CA ASN A 44 -21.84 -5.46 -7.49
C ASN A 44 -21.34 -4.96 -8.85
N TYR A 45 -20.37 -4.05 -8.88
CA TYR A 45 -19.80 -3.52 -10.11
C TYR A 45 -19.05 -4.61 -10.90
N ILE A 46 -18.19 -5.40 -10.24
CA ILE A 46 -17.48 -6.52 -10.88
C ILE A 46 -18.48 -7.49 -11.51
N LEU A 47 -19.49 -7.94 -10.75
CA LEU A 47 -20.49 -8.89 -11.26
C LEU A 47 -21.30 -8.32 -12.42
N ALA A 48 -21.64 -7.02 -12.37
CA ALA A 48 -22.40 -6.36 -13.43
C ALA A 48 -21.60 -6.17 -14.73
N THR A 49 -20.28 -5.95 -14.64
CA THR A 49 -19.45 -5.61 -15.80
C THR A 49 -18.69 -6.80 -16.37
N THR A 50 -18.27 -7.76 -15.54
CA THR A 50 -17.43 -8.87 -15.94
C THR A 50 -18.02 -10.25 -15.65
N GLY A 51 -19.17 -10.29 -14.94
CA GLY A 51 -19.91 -11.52 -14.66
C GLY A 51 -19.12 -12.58 -13.90
N GLU A 52 -19.38 -13.85 -14.22
CA GLU A 52 -18.71 -15.00 -13.58
C GLU A 52 -17.20 -15.06 -13.85
N GLU A 53 -16.73 -14.56 -14.99
CA GLU A 53 -15.31 -14.56 -15.32
C GLU A 53 -14.54 -13.67 -14.37
N GLY A 54 -14.96 -12.42 -14.17
CA GLY A 54 -14.35 -11.53 -13.20
C GLY A 54 -14.46 -12.06 -11.77
N ALA A 55 -15.56 -12.70 -11.42
CA ALA A 55 -15.72 -13.33 -10.10
C ALA A 55 -14.70 -14.46 -9.87
N LYS A 56 -14.41 -15.27 -10.88
CA LYS A 56 -13.40 -16.35 -10.83
C LYS A 56 -11.97 -15.80 -10.82
N ARG A 57 -11.69 -14.76 -11.60
CA ARG A 57 -10.41 -14.05 -11.59
C ARG A 57 -10.12 -13.46 -10.21
N GLY A 58 -11.14 -12.98 -9.53
CA GLY A 58 -11.09 -12.56 -8.13
C GLY A 58 -10.45 -11.20 -7.90
N VAL A 59 -10.18 -10.92 -6.63
CA VAL A 59 -9.64 -9.63 -6.16
C VAL A 59 -8.45 -9.88 -5.24
N THR A 60 -7.33 -9.21 -5.49
CA THR A 60 -6.18 -9.19 -4.60
C THR A 60 -6.36 -8.17 -3.48
N ILE A 61 -5.94 -8.48 -2.26
CA ILE A 61 -6.14 -7.62 -1.11
C ILE A 61 -4.84 -7.52 -0.32
N ALA A 62 -4.33 -6.30 -0.18
CA ALA A 62 -3.20 -5.99 0.68
C ALA A 62 -3.56 -4.90 1.69
N TYR A 63 -2.75 -4.75 2.72
CA TYR A 63 -2.97 -3.80 3.79
C TYR A 63 -1.66 -3.36 4.44
N ASP A 64 -1.67 -2.16 5.01
CA ASP A 64 -0.55 -1.59 5.75
C ASP A 64 -0.61 -1.89 7.26
N CYS A 65 0.31 -1.27 8.02
CA CYS A 65 0.43 -1.45 9.47
C CYS A 65 -0.63 -0.72 10.29
N ARG A 66 -1.50 0.11 9.68
CA ARG A 66 -2.44 0.95 10.41
C ARG A 66 -3.42 0.14 11.24
N ILE A 67 -3.81 0.71 12.38
CA ILE A 67 -4.81 0.08 13.25
C ILE A 67 -6.10 -0.17 12.47
N GLY A 68 -6.60 -1.39 12.52
CA GLY A 68 -7.79 -1.85 11.81
C GLY A 68 -7.53 -2.38 10.40
N SER A 69 -6.36 -2.13 9.78
CA SER A 69 -6.10 -2.55 8.39
C SER A 69 -6.26 -4.05 8.17
N THR A 70 -5.75 -4.88 9.07
CA THR A 70 -5.89 -6.34 9.01
C THR A 70 -7.37 -6.77 9.06
N GLU A 71 -8.13 -6.20 10.00
CA GLU A 71 -9.56 -6.49 10.14
C GLU A 71 -10.35 -6.03 8.92
N TYR A 72 -10.07 -4.84 8.40
CA TYR A 72 -10.72 -4.29 7.21
C TYR A 72 -10.41 -5.11 5.95
N ALA A 73 -9.17 -5.57 5.80
CA ALA A 73 -8.78 -6.44 4.70
C ALA A 73 -9.49 -7.80 4.75
N LEU A 74 -9.61 -8.40 5.93
CA LEU A 74 -10.40 -9.63 6.12
C LEU A 74 -11.88 -9.39 5.83
N ASN A 75 -12.49 -8.31 6.33
CA ASN A 75 -13.89 -7.96 6.01
C ASN A 75 -14.10 -7.81 4.50
N THR A 76 -13.14 -7.19 3.78
CA THR A 76 -13.15 -7.09 2.32
C THR A 76 -13.17 -8.48 1.69
N ALA A 77 -12.29 -9.38 2.09
CA ALA A 77 -12.24 -10.74 1.55
C ALA A 77 -13.54 -11.50 1.77
N LEU A 78 -14.13 -11.40 2.98
CA LEU A 78 -15.35 -12.13 3.35
C LEU A 78 -16.60 -11.59 2.65
N VAL A 79 -16.69 -10.30 2.37
CA VAL A 79 -17.78 -9.72 1.57
C VAL A 79 -17.65 -10.14 0.10
N LEU A 80 -16.44 -10.10 -0.47
CA LEU A 80 -16.22 -10.60 -1.84
C LEU A 80 -16.63 -12.08 -1.95
N ALA A 81 -16.18 -12.93 -1.02
CA ALA A 81 -16.52 -14.34 -0.98
C ALA A 81 -18.03 -14.56 -0.79
N GLY A 82 -18.72 -13.74 0.01
CA GLY A 82 -20.17 -13.75 0.16
C GLY A 82 -20.94 -13.45 -1.12
N ASN A 83 -20.32 -12.78 -2.08
CA ASN A 83 -20.82 -12.50 -3.41
C ASN A 83 -20.32 -13.49 -4.48
N GLY A 84 -19.63 -14.57 -4.08
CA GLY A 84 -19.09 -15.58 -5.00
C GLY A 84 -17.82 -15.13 -5.75
N ILE A 85 -17.18 -14.05 -5.33
CA ILE A 85 -15.95 -13.52 -5.91
C ILE A 85 -14.76 -14.07 -5.14
N LYS A 86 -13.77 -14.65 -5.85
CA LYS A 86 -12.55 -15.14 -5.24
C LYS A 86 -11.73 -13.99 -4.64
N ALA A 87 -11.25 -14.16 -3.42
CA ALA A 87 -10.41 -13.20 -2.72
C ALA A 87 -9.01 -13.80 -2.50
N TYR A 88 -7.98 -13.07 -2.93
CA TYR A 88 -6.58 -13.36 -2.67
C TYR A 88 -6.08 -12.37 -1.61
N LEU A 89 -6.06 -12.80 -0.36
CA LEU A 89 -5.65 -11.96 0.77
C LEU A 89 -4.19 -12.21 1.13
N PHE A 90 -3.36 -11.18 1.16
CA PHE A 90 -2.02 -11.33 1.68
C PHE A 90 -2.05 -11.77 3.15
N GLU A 91 -1.22 -12.76 3.50
CA GLU A 91 -1.13 -13.35 4.85
C GLU A 91 -0.60 -12.37 5.92
N SER A 92 0.13 -11.35 5.48
CA SER A 92 0.60 -10.26 6.30
C SER A 92 0.66 -8.97 5.49
N LEU A 93 0.96 -7.85 6.13
CA LEU A 93 1.01 -6.54 5.47
C LEU A 93 1.96 -6.54 4.25
N ARG A 94 1.53 -5.92 3.15
CA ARG A 94 2.30 -5.74 1.91
C ARG A 94 2.11 -4.32 1.38
N SER A 95 3.06 -3.94 0.53
CA SER A 95 3.10 -2.60 -0.05
C SER A 95 2.07 -2.39 -1.17
N THR A 96 1.73 -1.14 -1.42
CA THR A 96 0.88 -0.74 -2.57
C THR A 96 1.49 -1.17 -3.93
N PRO A 97 2.80 -1.00 -4.20
CA PRO A 97 3.41 -1.53 -5.43
C PRO A 97 3.29 -3.05 -5.58
N GLU A 98 3.40 -3.78 -4.48
CA GLU A 98 3.28 -5.24 -4.49
C GLU A 98 1.84 -5.70 -4.73
N LEU A 99 0.83 -4.99 -4.21
CA LEU A 99 -0.56 -5.21 -4.58
C LEU A 99 -0.79 -5.01 -6.07
N SER A 100 -0.31 -3.91 -6.64
CA SER A 100 -0.41 -3.62 -8.08
C SER A 100 0.21 -4.75 -8.91
N PHE A 101 1.38 -5.23 -8.51
CA PHE A 101 2.04 -6.37 -9.13
C PHE A 101 1.22 -7.65 -9.01
N ALA A 102 0.75 -7.99 -7.79
CA ALA A 102 -0.03 -9.20 -7.51
C ALA A 102 -1.33 -9.24 -8.34
N THR A 103 -1.99 -8.09 -8.52
CA THR A 103 -3.20 -7.98 -9.34
C THR A 103 -2.94 -8.41 -10.77
N ARG A 104 -1.82 -8.00 -11.35
CA ARG A 104 -1.42 -8.39 -12.73
C ARG A 104 -0.88 -9.81 -12.80
N GLU A 105 -0.03 -10.22 -11.87
CA GLU A 105 0.62 -11.55 -11.85
C GLU A 105 -0.42 -12.67 -11.71
N LEU A 106 -1.41 -12.49 -10.82
CA LEU A 106 -2.51 -13.43 -10.62
C LEU A 106 -3.64 -13.27 -11.64
N LYS A 107 -3.53 -12.28 -12.55
CA LYS A 107 -4.58 -11.91 -13.51
C LYS A 107 -5.92 -11.64 -12.82
N ALA A 108 -5.88 -11.10 -11.61
CA ALA A 108 -7.07 -10.75 -10.85
C ALA A 108 -7.89 -9.67 -11.55
N GLN A 109 -9.20 -9.63 -11.32
CA GLN A 109 -10.09 -8.63 -11.91
C GLN A 109 -9.89 -7.25 -11.30
N ALA A 110 -9.53 -7.21 -10.02
CA ALA A 110 -9.31 -5.96 -9.29
C ALA A 110 -8.32 -6.18 -8.14
N GLY A 111 -7.90 -5.08 -7.52
CA GLY A 111 -7.11 -5.07 -6.30
C GLY A 111 -7.67 -4.09 -5.27
N VAL A 112 -7.46 -4.37 -4.00
CA VAL A 112 -7.83 -3.50 -2.89
C VAL A 112 -6.64 -3.29 -1.98
N MET A 113 -6.29 -2.03 -1.72
CA MET A 113 -5.30 -1.65 -0.72
C MET A 113 -5.95 -0.95 0.45
N VAL A 114 -5.82 -1.54 1.64
CA VAL A 114 -6.32 -0.95 2.89
C VAL A 114 -5.20 -0.12 3.52
N THR A 115 -5.25 1.18 3.30
CA THR A 115 -4.22 2.14 3.73
C THR A 115 -4.75 3.58 3.71
N ALA A 116 -4.14 4.44 4.50
CA ALA A 116 -4.25 5.89 4.33
C ALA A 116 -2.91 6.52 3.93
N SER A 117 -1.97 5.75 3.35
CA SER A 117 -0.65 6.23 2.92
C SER A 117 0.07 6.94 4.08
N HIS A 118 0.48 8.18 3.91
CA HIS A 118 1.21 8.99 4.88
C HIS A 118 0.32 9.81 5.85
N ASN A 119 -1.01 9.70 5.80
CA ASN A 119 -1.90 10.45 6.70
C ASN A 119 -1.62 10.14 8.19
N PRO A 120 -2.01 11.03 9.12
CA PRO A 120 -1.89 10.79 10.56
C PRO A 120 -2.45 9.44 11.02
N GLN A 121 -2.03 8.99 12.19
CA GLN A 121 -2.31 7.65 12.73
C GLN A 121 -3.82 7.33 12.89
N GLU A 122 -4.65 8.34 13.10
CA GLU A 122 -6.08 8.19 13.26
C GLU A 122 -6.82 7.88 11.96
N TYR A 123 -6.16 8.06 10.80
CA TYR A 123 -6.74 7.79 9.48
C TYR A 123 -6.55 6.33 9.06
N ASN A 124 -7.51 5.87 8.25
CA ASN A 124 -7.36 4.69 7.41
C ASN A 124 -8.11 4.91 6.09
N GLY A 125 -8.04 3.95 5.16
CA GLY A 125 -8.66 4.11 3.86
C GLY A 125 -8.76 2.80 3.09
N TYR A 126 -9.32 2.91 1.88
CA TYR A 126 -9.62 1.80 0.99
C TYR A 126 -9.41 2.29 -0.44
N LYS A 127 -8.33 1.86 -1.09
CA LYS A 127 -8.00 2.18 -2.48
C LYS A 127 -8.38 1.01 -3.38
N VAL A 128 -8.96 1.28 -4.55
CA VAL A 128 -9.34 0.26 -5.53
C VAL A 128 -8.45 0.34 -6.77
N TYR A 129 -8.02 -0.81 -7.24
CA TYR A 129 -7.20 -1.03 -8.43
C TYR A 129 -7.97 -1.91 -9.41
N TRP A 130 -7.69 -1.79 -10.71
CA TRP A 130 -8.29 -2.64 -11.73
C TRP A 130 -7.32 -3.69 -12.25
N GLU A 131 -7.73 -4.46 -13.25
CA GLU A 131 -6.98 -5.61 -13.78
C GLU A 131 -5.59 -5.27 -14.35
N ASP A 132 -5.36 -4.01 -14.71
CA ASP A 132 -4.06 -3.49 -15.15
C ASP A 132 -3.10 -3.18 -14.00
N GLY A 133 -3.55 -3.35 -12.75
CA GLY A 133 -2.81 -3.01 -11.54
C GLY A 133 -2.72 -1.52 -11.26
N ALA A 134 -3.40 -0.66 -12.02
CA ALA A 134 -3.50 0.76 -11.76
C ALA A 134 -4.71 1.09 -10.88
N GLN A 135 -4.61 2.18 -10.13
CA GLN A 135 -5.74 2.70 -9.39
C GLN A 135 -6.86 3.10 -10.36
N ILE A 136 -8.13 2.76 -10.02
CA ILE A 136 -9.25 2.95 -10.93
C ILE A 136 -9.38 4.40 -11.41
N VAL A 137 -9.66 4.53 -12.69
CA VAL A 137 -9.98 5.78 -13.40
C VAL A 137 -11.33 5.61 -14.13
N GLU A 138 -11.80 6.61 -14.85
CA GLU A 138 -13.00 6.47 -15.65
C GLU A 138 -12.82 5.42 -16.78
N PRO A 139 -13.85 4.60 -17.03
CA PRO A 139 -15.22 4.62 -16.50
C PRO A 139 -15.42 3.83 -15.18
N GLN A 140 -14.43 3.05 -14.74
CA GLN A 140 -14.53 2.20 -13.56
C GLN A 140 -14.79 3.02 -12.29
N ALA A 141 -14.15 4.19 -12.16
CA ALA A 141 -14.29 5.04 -10.98
C ALA A 141 -15.74 5.44 -10.73
N SER A 142 -16.41 6.03 -11.72
CA SER A 142 -17.84 6.39 -11.63
C SER A 142 -18.72 5.17 -11.41
N GLY A 143 -18.43 4.05 -12.08
CA GLY A 143 -19.18 2.82 -11.95
C GLY A 143 -19.15 2.26 -10.52
N VAL A 144 -17.96 2.19 -9.91
CA VAL A 144 -17.80 1.72 -8.52
C VAL A 144 -18.46 2.70 -7.54
N VAL A 145 -18.25 4.03 -7.72
CA VAL A 145 -18.88 5.06 -6.88
C VAL A 145 -20.41 4.91 -6.88
N ASN A 146 -21.00 4.78 -8.06
CA ASN A 146 -22.46 4.61 -8.19
C ASN A 146 -22.94 3.32 -7.52
N ALA A 147 -22.21 2.22 -7.72
CA ALA A 147 -22.54 0.95 -7.08
C ALA A 147 -22.43 1.02 -5.55
N VAL A 148 -21.39 1.67 -5.01
CA VAL A 148 -21.24 1.88 -3.54
C VAL A 148 -22.37 2.74 -2.99
N ASN A 149 -22.75 3.81 -3.69
CA ASN A 149 -23.81 4.71 -3.23
C ASN A 149 -25.20 4.04 -3.22
N SER A 150 -25.43 3.02 -4.04
CA SER A 150 -26.70 2.27 -4.10
C SER A 150 -26.84 1.21 -2.99
N VAL A 151 -25.75 0.89 -2.26
CA VAL A 151 -25.77 -0.16 -1.22
C VAL A 151 -26.41 0.34 0.07
N ASP A 152 -27.44 -0.36 0.55
CA ASP A 152 -27.90 -0.22 1.93
C ASP A 152 -26.99 -1.01 2.88
N ILE A 153 -26.47 -0.31 3.88
CA ILE A 153 -25.43 -0.84 4.79
C ILE A 153 -25.96 -1.96 5.72
N PHE A 154 -27.28 -2.08 5.88
CA PHE A 154 -27.91 -3.03 6.80
C PHE A 154 -28.54 -4.22 6.09
N THR A 155 -28.97 -4.07 4.84
CA THR A 155 -29.75 -5.09 4.13
C THR A 155 -29.01 -5.75 2.97
N ASP A 156 -28.06 -5.06 2.33
CA ASP A 156 -27.49 -5.51 1.06
C ASP A 156 -26.14 -6.23 1.21
N ILE A 157 -25.51 -6.15 2.39
CA ILE A 157 -24.19 -6.74 2.62
C ILE A 157 -24.28 -8.27 2.67
N LYS A 158 -23.64 -8.91 1.69
CA LYS A 158 -23.46 -10.37 1.65
C LYS A 158 -22.08 -10.72 2.17
N MET A 159 -22.01 -11.35 3.32
CA MET A 159 -20.78 -11.75 3.96
C MET A 159 -20.90 -13.17 4.50
N ILE A 160 -19.84 -13.97 4.35
CA ILE A 160 -19.75 -15.33 4.89
C ILE A 160 -18.60 -15.42 5.89
N THR A 161 -18.50 -16.52 6.63
CA THR A 161 -17.38 -16.72 7.57
C THR A 161 -16.10 -17.08 6.83
N GLU A 162 -14.98 -16.93 7.50
CA GLU A 162 -13.66 -17.26 6.94
C GLU A 162 -13.58 -18.76 6.62
N GLU A 163 -14.10 -19.61 7.52
CA GLU A 163 -14.14 -21.06 7.34
C GLU A 163 -14.98 -21.44 6.11
N GLU A 164 -16.13 -20.81 5.95
CA GLU A 164 -16.99 -21.05 4.79
C GLU A 164 -16.33 -20.57 3.49
N ALA A 165 -15.68 -19.41 3.50
CA ALA A 165 -14.99 -18.87 2.34
C ALA A 165 -13.83 -19.79 1.91
N LYS A 166 -13.03 -20.31 2.85
CA LYS A 166 -11.98 -21.31 2.60
C LYS A 166 -12.56 -22.62 2.07
N ALA A 167 -13.60 -23.15 2.69
CA ALA A 167 -14.23 -24.40 2.27
C ALA A 167 -14.80 -24.34 0.85
N LYS A 168 -15.28 -23.16 0.42
CA LYS A 168 -15.75 -22.90 -0.94
C LYS A 168 -14.64 -22.59 -1.95
N GLY A 169 -13.38 -22.47 -1.52
CA GLY A 169 -12.27 -22.06 -2.35
C GLY A 169 -12.32 -20.58 -2.79
N LEU A 170 -13.11 -19.76 -2.10
CA LEU A 170 -13.30 -18.34 -2.39
C LEU A 170 -12.36 -17.42 -1.58
N LEU A 171 -11.61 -17.96 -0.61
CA LEU A 171 -10.56 -17.26 0.09
C LEU A 171 -9.25 -18.03 -0.01
N GLU A 172 -8.24 -17.39 -0.55
CA GLU A 172 -6.88 -17.89 -0.64
C GLU A 172 -5.92 -16.88 0.00
N TYR A 173 -5.10 -17.36 0.95
CA TYR A 173 -4.01 -16.56 1.46
C TYR A 173 -2.80 -16.65 0.54
N ILE A 174 -2.29 -15.48 0.14
CA ILE A 174 -1.11 -15.33 -0.71
C ILE A 174 0.04 -14.68 0.07
N GLY A 175 1.28 -14.89 -0.37
CA GLY A 175 2.47 -14.38 0.28
C GLY A 175 3.73 -14.74 -0.50
N LYS A 176 4.63 -15.52 0.09
CA LYS A 176 5.99 -15.78 -0.39
C LYS A 176 6.12 -16.01 -1.91
N ALA A 177 5.22 -16.76 -2.54
CA ALA A 177 5.31 -17.02 -3.98
C ALA A 177 5.14 -15.74 -4.82
N VAL A 178 4.24 -14.84 -4.39
CA VAL A 178 4.05 -13.54 -5.03
C VAL A 178 5.22 -12.60 -4.69
N ASP A 179 5.66 -12.60 -3.42
CA ASP A 179 6.81 -11.82 -2.97
C ASP A 179 8.06 -12.14 -3.81
N ASP A 180 8.35 -13.42 -4.04
CA ASP A 180 9.52 -13.86 -4.81
C ASP A 180 9.45 -13.33 -6.26
N ARG A 181 8.28 -13.44 -6.90
CA ARG A 181 8.06 -12.92 -8.25
C ARG A 181 8.16 -11.40 -8.32
N PHE A 182 7.63 -10.71 -7.30
CA PHE A 182 7.73 -9.25 -7.21
C PHE A 182 9.19 -8.80 -7.13
N ILE A 183 9.98 -9.43 -6.25
CA ILE A 183 11.41 -9.11 -6.09
C ILE A 183 12.17 -9.37 -7.39
N GLU A 184 11.96 -10.51 -8.07
CA GLU A 184 12.56 -10.79 -9.38
C GLU A 184 12.26 -9.68 -10.42
N GLU A 185 11.02 -9.20 -10.48
CA GLU A 185 10.65 -8.14 -11.42
C GLU A 185 11.27 -6.78 -11.04
N VAL A 186 11.37 -6.46 -9.75
CA VAL A 186 12.04 -5.25 -9.27
C VAL A 186 13.53 -5.29 -9.63
N GLU A 187 14.20 -6.41 -9.43
CA GLU A 187 15.63 -6.57 -9.78
C GLU A 187 15.89 -6.36 -11.27
N LYS A 188 14.97 -6.80 -12.14
CA LYS A 188 15.09 -6.60 -13.60
C LYS A 188 15.10 -5.13 -13.99
N GLN A 189 14.55 -4.24 -13.15
CA GLN A 189 14.54 -2.79 -13.42
C GLN A 189 15.89 -2.12 -13.09
N ALA A 190 16.82 -2.82 -12.46
CA ALA A 190 18.13 -2.27 -12.14
C ALA A 190 18.96 -2.02 -13.41
N ILE A 191 19.29 -0.76 -13.68
CA ILE A 191 20.03 -0.33 -14.87
C ILE A 191 21.52 -0.72 -14.75
N ASN A 192 22.12 -0.43 -13.60
CA ASN A 192 23.54 -0.67 -13.34
C ASN A 192 23.70 -1.77 -12.30
N ARG A 193 23.70 -3.03 -12.73
CA ARG A 193 23.84 -4.18 -11.82
C ARG A 193 25.25 -4.37 -11.30
N ASP A 194 26.26 -3.99 -12.08
CA ASP A 194 27.69 -4.26 -11.79
C ASP A 194 28.44 -3.06 -11.24
N LEU A 195 27.78 -2.27 -10.37
CA LEU A 195 28.43 -1.17 -9.68
C LEU A 195 29.53 -1.71 -8.73
N PRO A 196 30.75 -1.14 -8.79
CA PRO A 196 31.80 -1.50 -7.86
C PRO A 196 31.44 -1.08 -6.42
N ASN A 197 32.00 -1.78 -5.44
CA ASN A 197 31.90 -1.41 -4.02
C ASN A 197 30.53 -1.43 -3.38
N LYS A 198 29.52 -2.12 -3.98
CA LYS A 198 28.18 -2.25 -3.39
C LYS A 198 28.20 -2.77 -1.96
N LYS A 199 29.11 -3.72 -1.66
CA LYS A 199 29.23 -4.35 -0.34
C LYS A 199 29.60 -3.35 0.76
N ASP A 200 30.47 -2.41 0.42
CA ASP A 200 30.99 -1.42 1.35
C ASP A 200 30.16 -0.12 1.36
N PHE A 201 29.25 0.02 0.40
CA PHE A 201 28.40 1.20 0.28
C PHE A 201 27.32 1.19 1.38
N LYS A 202 27.53 2.05 2.37
CA LYS A 202 26.64 2.12 3.55
C LYS A 202 25.37 2.88 3.24
N ILE A 203 24.22 2.21 3.43
CA ILE A 203 22.87 2.75 3.27
C ILE A 203 22.17 2.69 4.62
N VAL A 204 21.58 3.80 5.07
CA VAL A 204 20.62 3.78 6.17
C VAL A 204 19.22 3.77 5.59
N TYR A 205 18.39 2.85 6.07
CA TYR A 205 17.02 2.68 5.60
C TYR A 205 16.00 2.82 6.74
N SER A 206 14.90 3.50 6.47
CA SER A 206 13.72 3.54 7.34
C SER A 206 12.45 3.21 6.58
N PRO A 207 11.70 2.18 6.98
CA PRO A 207 10.35 1.91 6.49
C PRO A 207 9.28 2.82 7.12
N LEU A 208 9.65 3.76 7.99
CA LEU A 208 8.73 4.61 8.78
C LEU A 208 7.58 3.78 9.40
N HIS A 209 7.93 2.67 10.06
CA HIS A 209 6.99 1.69 10.64
C HIS A 209 6.07 0.98 9.65
N GLY A 210 6.35 1.06 8.35
CA GLY A 210 5.46 0.61 7.28
C GLY A 210 5.82 -0.73 6.63
N THR A 211 5.22 -0.95 5.47
CA THR A 211 5.28 -2.19 4.69
C THR A 211 6.59 -2.41 3.94
N GLY A 212 7.35 -1.33 3.69
CA GLY A 212 8.61 -1.43 2.93
C GLY A 212 9.70 -2.27 3.59
N ARG A 213 9.57 -2.56 4.88
CA ARG A 213 10.56 -3.27 5.69
C ARG A 213 11.14 -4.52 5.02
N VAL A 214 10.28 -5.42 4.59
CA VAL A 214 10.73 -6.72 4.07
C VAL A 214 11.21 -6.60 2.62
N ALA A 215 10.43 -6.00 1.75
CA ALA A 215 10.71 -5.95 0.32
C ALA A 215 11.98 -5.12 0.01
N VAL A 216 12.12 -3.93 0.60
CA VAL A 216 13.27 -3.05 0.32
C VAL A 216 14.58 -3.64 0.84
N GLN A 217 14.59 -4.17 2.08
CA GLN A 217 15.79 -4.81 2.62
C GLN A 217 16.19 -6.03 1.78
N ARG A 218 15.21 -6.83 1.36
CA ARG A 218 15.44 -8.01 0.52
C ARG A 218 16.02 -7.62 -0.83
N VAL A 219 15.41 -6.67 -1.55
CA VAL A 219 15.91 -6.20 -2.85
C VAL A 219 17.33 -5.67 -2.74
N LEU A 220 17.61 -4.79 -1.79
CA LEU A 220 18.95 -4.24 -1.60
C LEU A 220 19.99 -5.35 -1.36
N LYS A 221 19.66 -6.33 -0.52
CA LYS A 221 20.54 -7.47 -0.24
C LYS A 221 20.76 -8.36 -1.49
N GLU A 222 19.71 -8.72 -2.20
CA GLU A 222 19.77 -9.56 -3.40
C GLU A 222 20.52 -8.84 -4.54
N MET A 223 20.46 -7.49 -4.59
CA MET A 223 21.26 -6.67 -5.48
C MET A 223 22.72 -6.50 -5.05
N GLY A 224 23.15 -7.11 -3.94
CA GLY A 224 24.54 -7.13 -3.47
C GLY A 224 24.94 -5.99 -2.54
N TYR A 225 24.01 -5.22 -2.00
CA TYR A 225 24.28 -4.25 -0.93
C TYR A 225 24.31 -4.95 0.42
N GLU A 226 25.50 -5.17 0.99
CA GLU A 226 25.67 -5.88 2.26
C GLU A 226 25.65 -4.93 3.48
N SER A 227 25.95 -3.64 3.26
CA SER A 227 26.05 -2.61 4.31
C SER A 227 24.76 -1.76 4.41
N VAL A 228 23.61 -2.42 4.56
CA VAL A 228 22.31 -1.77 4.77
C VAL A 228 21.95 -1.81 6.25
N TYR A 229 21.73 -0.64 6.85
CA TYR A 229 21.42 -0.46 8.26
C TYR A 229 20.02 0.12 8.40
N THR A 230 19.10 -0.63 8.98
CA THR A 230 17.74 -0.15 9.24
C THR A 230 17.70 0.61 10.57
N VAL A 231 16.94 1.72 10.61
CA VAL A 231 16.72 2.49 11.84
C VAL A 231 15.92 1.62 12.82
N PRO A 232 16.50 1.18 13.96
CA PRO A 232 15.85 0.19 14.83
C PRO A 232 14.50 0.64 15.38
N GLU A 233 14.37 1.94 15.72
CA GLU A 233 13.17 2.53 16.28
C GLU A 233 12.01 2.61 15.27
N GLN A 234 12.31 2.53 13.97
CA GLN A 234 11.34 2.67 12.86
C GLN A 234 11.17 1.38 12.06
N GLU A 235 11.92 0.33 12.37
CA GLU A 235 11.94 -0.90 11.58
C GLU A 235 10.65 -1.69 11.69
N MET A 236 10.13 -1.84 12.93
CA MET A 236 8.95 -2.68 13.14
C MET A 236 7.67 -1.94 12.75
N PRO A 237 6.74 -2.63 12.05
CA PRO A 237 5.44 -2.07 11.73
C PRO A 237 4.67 -1.63 12.97
N ASP A 238 4.22 -0.36 12.99
CA ASP A 238 3.43 0.20 14.10
C ASP A 238 2.47 1.26 13.57
N GLY A 239 1.16 0.99 13.67
CA GLY A 239 0.11 1.90 13.23
C GLY A 239 -0.06 3.15 14.09
N MET A 240 0.67 3.28 15.21
CA MET A 240 0.72 4.47 16.05
C MET A 240 1.81 5.45 15.61
N PHE A 241 2.75 5.03 14.75
CA PHE A 241 3.87 5.86 14.26
C PHE A 241 4.62 6.63 15.35
N PRO A 242 5.14 5.97 16.40
CA PRO A 242 5.62 6.63 17.63
C PRO A 242 6.79 7.60 17.43
N THR A 243 7.53 7.46 16.33
CA THR A 243 8.71 8.31 16.04
C THR A 243 8.44 9.44 15.06
N CYS A 244 7.26 9.48 14.46
CA CYS A 244 6.90 10.52 13.49
C CYS A 244 5.39 10.80 13.53
N SER A 245 5.01 12.05 13.74
CA SER A 245 3.59 12.46 13.72
C SER A 245 2.97 12.40 12.32
N TYR A 246 3.81 12.41 11.29
CA TYR A 246 3.45 12.39 9.89
C TYR A 246 4.48 11.58 9.10
N ALA A 247 4.16 10.34 8.76
CA ALA A 247 5.07 9.40 8.12
C ALA A 247 5.18 9.65 6.60
N ASN A 248 5.58 10.88 6.22
CA ASN A 248 5.78 11.28 4.82
C ASN A 248 7.27 11.49 4.53
N PRO A 249 7.88 10.72 3.63
CA PRO A 249 9.30 10.84 3.31
C PRO A 249 9.67 12.16 2.58
N GLU A 250 8.70 13.00 2.21
CA GLU A 250 8.97 14.37 1.77
C GLU A 250 9.22 15.34 2.94
N ASP A 251 8.83 14.97 4.17
CA ASP A 251 9.12 15.74 5.37
C ASP A 251 10.51 15.37 5.90
N LYS A 252 11.45 16.29 5.80
CA LYS A 252 12.82 16.09 6.29
C LYS A 252 12.90 15.70 7.78
N SER A 253 11.89 16.02 8.59
CA SER A 253 11.90 15.67 10.02
C SER A 253 11.89 14.16 10.28
N VAL A 254 11.34 13.35 9.36
CA VAL A 254 11.30 11.88 9.48
C VAL A 254 12.68 11.24 9.34
N PHE A 255 13.64 11.95 8.73
CA PHE A 255 15.02 11.49 8.55
C PHE A 255 15.92 11.71 9.77
N LYS A 256 15.45 12.37 10.82
CA LYS A 256 16.28 12.69 11.99
C LYS A 256 17.02 11.45 12.53
N LEU A 257 16.29 10.36 12.81
CA LEU A 257 16.91 9.13 13.32
C LEU A 257 17.83 8.46 12.27
N SER A 258 17.45 8.54 10.99
CA SER A 258 18.26 8.00 9.90
C SER A 258 19.58 8.73 9.74
N THR A 259 19.58 10.07 9.77
CA THR A 259 20.78 10.88 9.65
C THR A 259 21.69 10.77 10.88
N GLU A 260 21.11 10.71 12.09
CA GLU A 260 21.87 10.44 13.32
C GLU A 260 22.58 9.07 13.29
N LEU A 261 21.90 8.03 12.78
CA LEU A 261 22.51 6.71 12.60
C LEU A 261 23.59 6.77 11.51
N ALA A 262 23.31 7.42 10.39
CA ALA A 262 24.23 7.56 9.28
C ALA A 262 25.53 8.27 9.69
N ASP A 263 25.43 9.33 10.50
CA ASP A 263 26.60 10.04 11.03
C ASP A 263 27.47 9.14 11.93
N LYS A 264 26.83 8.30 12.76
CA LYS A 264 27.55 7.35 13.64
C LYS A 264 28.33 6.29 12.87
N ILE A 265 27.76 5.79 11.75
CA ILE A 265 28.36 4.68 10.99
C ILE A 265 29.17 5.16 9.77
N GLY A 266 29.13 6.45 9.47
CA GLY A 266 29.79 7.04 8.29
C GLY A 266 29.10 6.66 6.99
N ALA A 267 27.77 6.67 6.95
CA ALA A 267 26.97 6.54 5.74
C ALA A 267 26.69 7.92 5.13
N ASN A 268 26.57 7.97 3.80
CA ASN A 268 26.30 9.22 3.05
C ASN A 268 24.90 9.27 2.44
N ILE A 269 24.10 8.21 2.60
CA ILE A 269 22.74 8.15 2.07
C ILE A 269 21.79 7.52 3.08
N CYS A 270 20.60 8.12 3.19
CA CYS A 270 19.45 7.56 3.90
C CYS A 270 18.30 7.43 2.93
N LEU A 271 17.55 6.33 3.04
CA LEU A 271 16.33 6.04 2.28
C LEU A 271 15.15 5.93 3.26
N ALA A 272 13.98 6.44 2.90
CA ALA A 272 12.76 6.23 3.67
C ALA A 272 11.57 5.99 2.75
N ASN A 273 10.63 5.12 3.18
CA ASN A 273 9.34 4.92 2.53
C ASN A 273 8.21 5.35 3.47
N ASP A 274 7.08 5.77 2.89
CA ASP A 274 5.84 5.95 3.64
C ASP A 274 5.20 4.59 4.01
N PRO A 275 4.16 4.57 4.86
CA PRO A 275 3.64 3.32 5.43
C PRO A 275 3.18 2.26 4.43
N ASP A 276 2.66 2.63 3.26
CA ASP A 276 2.26 1.69 2.19
C ASP A 276 3.31 1.58 1.07
N ALA A 277 4.48 2.22 1.27
CA ALA A 277 5.69 2.14 0.45
C ALA A 277 5.48 2.46 -1.04
N ASP A 278 4.52 3.34 -1.36
CA ASP A 278 4.34 3.89 -2.71
C ASP A 278 5.12 5.20 -2.93
N ARG A 279 5.77 5.71 -1.88
CA ARG A 279 6.65 6.89 -1.90
C ARG A 279 8.02 6.57 -1.36
N THR A 280 9.03 7.23 -1.92
CA THR A 280 10.41 7.16 -1.44
C THR A 280 10.98 8.57 -1.30
N GLY A 281 11.62 8.83 -0.18
CA GLY A 281 12.46 10.01 0.04
C GLY A 281 13.89 9.59 0.31
N ILE A 282 14.82 10.51 0.04
CA ILE A 282 16.23 10.32 0.33
C ILE A 282 16.83 11.51 1.07
N ALA A 283 17.85 11.26 1.88
CA ALA A 283 18.75 12.27 2.37
C ALA A 283 20.18 11.87 1.97
N ILE A 284 20.95 12.82 1.45
CA ILE A 284 22.34 12.62 0.99
C ILE A 284 23.25 13.68 1.61
N LYS A 285 24.52 13.34 1.83
CA LYS A 285 25.51 14.35 2.22
C LYS A 285 26.02 15.10 0.99
N ASP A 286 26.08 16.42 1.10
CA ASP A 286 26.73 17.28 0.12
C ASP A 286 28.25 17.28 0.30
N ASP A 287 28.98 18.03 -0.55
CA ASP A 287 30.43 18.14 -0.51
C ASP A 287 30.98 18.79 0.78
N ASN A 288 30.12 19.50 1.52
CA ASN A 288 30.47 20.12 2.81
C ASN A 288 30.22 19.16 3.99
N GLY A 289 29.55 18.02 3.74
CA GLY A 289 29.14 17.05 4.73
C GLY A 289 27.79 17.36 5.39
N ASP A 290 27.05 18.33 4.86
CA ASP A 290 25.70 18.68 5.34
C ASP A 290 24.64 17.79 4.68
N TRP A 291 23.54 17.51 5.41
CA TRP A 291 22.45 16.73 4.90
C TRP A 291 21.54 17.53 3.96
N TYR A 292 21.46 17.08 2.71
CA TYR A 292 20.57 17.60 1.67
C TYR A 292 19.40 16.64 1.42
N TYR A 293 18.19 17.19 1.26
CA TYR A 293 16.93 16.45 1.08
C TYR A 293 16.32 16.81 -0.27
N PRO A 294 16.61 16.06 -1.36
CA PRO A 294 15.98 16.30 -2.65
C PRO A 294 14.48 16.10 -2.56
N ASN A 295 13.70 16.99 -3.14
CA ASN A 295 12.26 16.81 -3.24
C ASN A 295 11.87 15.83 -4.36
N GLY A 296 10.59 15.40 -4.36
CA GLY A 296 10.10 14.42 -5.32
C GLY A 296 10.28 14.83 -6.79
N ASN A 297 10.19 16.12 -7.11
CA ASN A 297 10.43 16.62 -8.49
C ASN A 297 11.89 16.46 -8.91
N GLN A 298 12.82 16.75 -8.00
CA GLN A 298 14.26 16.58 -8.26
C GLN A 298 14.61 15.10 -8.44
N LEU A 299 14.06 14.22 -7.59
CA LEU A 299 14.24 12.78 -7.73
C LEU A 299 13.64 12.24 -9.03
N GLY A 300 12.42 12.68 -9.37
CA GLY A 300 11.73 12.28 -10.59
C GLY A 300 12.52 12.67 -11.85
N ILE A 301 13.06 13.89 -11.91
CA ILE A 301 13.91 14.34 -13.02
C ILE A 301 15.20 13.52 -13.06
N CYS A 302 15.86 13.29 -11.92
CA CYS A 302 17.07 12.47 -11.86
C CYS A 302 16.82 11.07 -12.42
N LEU A 303 15.75 10.41 -11.99
CA LEU A 303 15.38 9.08 -12.48
C LEU A 303 15.03 9.09 -13.97
N LEU A 304 14.37 10.12 -14.47
CA LEU A 304 14.05 10.26 -15.90
C LEU A 304 15.33 10.33 -16.76
N TYR A 305 16.36 11.05 -16.31
CA TYR A 305 17.62 11.16 -17.03
C TYR A 305 18.51 9.92 -16.91
N THR A 306 18.37 9.15 -15.85
CA THR A 306 19.21 7.98 -15.57
C THR A 306 18.57 6.66 -15.96
N SER A 307 17.26 6.64 -16.21
CA SER A 307 16.49 5.43 -16.59
C SER A 307 16.17 5.46 -18.09
N PRO A 308 16.35 4.35 -18.83
CA PRO A 308 15.91 4.28 -20.23
C PRO A 308 14.38 4.45 -20.29
N SER A 309 13.96 5.38 -21.13
CA SER A 309 12.54 5.61 -21.38
C SER A 309 12.07 4.71 -22.54
N PRO A 310 10.80 4.23 -22.54
CA PRO A 310 10.24 3.57 -23.72
C PRO A 310 10.26 4.43 -24.99
N ARG A 311 10.52 5.75 -24.85
CA ARG A 311 10.69 6.68 -25.99
C ARG A 311 12.11 6.68 -26.55
N ASP A 312 13.06 6.06 -25.85
CA ASP A 312 14.49 5.98 -26.23
C ASP A 312 14.80 4.63 -26.93
N ALA A 313 13.77 3.78 -27.12
CA ALA A 313 13.86 2.47 -27.75
C ALA A 313 13.39 2.50 -29.21
#